data_60c390f38ddc7537f2cb4766f96de8dc
#
_entry.id   60c390f38ddc7537f2cb4766f96de8dc
#
_cell.length_a   1.000
_cell.length_b   1.000
_cell.length_c   1.000
_cell.angle_alpha   90.00
_cell.angle_beta   90.00
_cell.angle_gamma   90.00
#
_symmetry.space_group_name_H-M   'P 1'
#
loop_
_entity.id
_entity.type
_entity.pdbx_description
1 polymer ?
#
loop_
_entity_poly.entity_id
_entity_poly.type
_entity_poly.pdbx_seq_one_letter_code
_entity_poly.pdbx_strand_id
1 'polypeptide(L)'
;MPNLHPVIEAVTERIRRRSRRGRRRYLDGIARAAEREPRSALSCGNLAHGVAACPGADKHALARGAAQNIAIVSAYNDVLSAHQPLGGYPELLKRAAREAGGVAQFAGGVPAMCDGVTQGRPGMELSLLSRDVIAQSAAIALSHDLFDGALLLGVCDKIVPGLCIAALAFGHLPVILVPAGPMPSGLPNRQKAKVREAFAQGRADRAELLRAEQASYHSPGTCTFYGTANTNQMLMEFMGLHLPGASFVNPGTPLREALTAEAARRVLQLTRGRDYTPVGRVLDERIARRGAAARGCADRGRAGTLALRARAFFGRRPARLAARRRAERRHRSAAQRGRTLCRRWRTSAAHRQLGPRHRQGVCSCARALARRSARPRLRQSGRTD
;
A
#
# COMPACT_ATOMS: atom_id res chain seq x y z
N MET A 1 -4.98 32.15 2.16
CA MET A 1 -5.45 30.79 1.87
C MET A 1 -6.97 30.84 1.83
N PRO A 2 -7.67 30.21 0.88
CA PRO A 2 -9.14 30.22 0.92
C PRO A 2 -9.62 29.60 2.24
N ASN A 3 -10.59 30.27 2.87
CA ASN A 3 -11.17 29.79 4.13
C ASN A 3 -11.83 28.44 3.91
N LEU A 4 -11.43 27.45 4.69
CA LEU A 4 -12.05 26.13 4.68
C LEU A 4 -13.46 26.22 5.24
N HIS A 5 -14.33 25.33 4.77
CA HIS A 5 -15.68 25.25 5.33
C HIS A 5 -15.62 25.03 6.85
N PRO A 6 -16.35 25.78 7.69
CA PRO A 6 -16.23 25.74 9.16
C PRO A 6 -16.37 24.34 9.78
N VAL A 7 -17.23 23.49 9.21
CA VAL A 7 -17.39 22.09 9.66
C VAL A 7 -16.11 21.27 9.46
N ILE A 8 -15.40 21.46 8.34
CA ILE A 8 -14.15 20.76 8.07
C ILE A 8 -13.07 21.22 9.06
N GLU A 9 -13.04 22.51 9.35
CA GLU A 9 -12.11 23.10 10.30
C GLU A 9 -12.35 22.58 11.72
N ALA A 10 -13.60 22.60 12.19
CA ALA A 10 -14.00 22.08 13.48
C ALA A 10 -13.69 20.58 13.67
N VAL A 11 -13.92 19.76 12.63
CA VAL A 11 -13.59 18.34 12.65
C VAL A 11 -12.07 18.13 12.72
N THR A 12 -11.31 18.92 11.98
CA THR A 12 -9.84 18.82 11.98
C THR A 12 -9.26 19.18 13.35
N GLU A 13 -9.76 20.26 13.96
CA GLU A 13 -9.27 20.68 15.26
C GLU A 13 -9.62 19.66 16.35
N ARG A 14 -10.77 19.03 16.26
CA ARG A 14 -11.17 17.92 17.12
C ARG A 14 -10.22 16.72 16.99
N ILE A 15 -9.82 16.39 15.76
CA ILE A 15 -8.83 15.32 15.49
C ILE A 15 -7.48 15.69 16.09
N ARG A 16 -6.99 16.92 15.87
CA ARG A 16 -5.72 17.42 16.42
C ARG A 16 -5.67 17.34 17.93
N ARG A 17 -6.69 17.86 18.62
CA ARG A 17 -6.76 17.81 20.09
C ARG A 17 -6.71 16.37 20.59
N ARG A 18 -7.48 15.47 19.99
CA ARG A 18 -7.55 14.06 20.40
C ARG A 18 -6.25 13.30 20.12
N SER A 19 -5.54 13.63 19.05
CA SER A 19 -4.31 12.94 18.65
C SER A 19 -3.03 13.57 19.22
N ARG A 20 -3.10 14.74 19.85
CA ARG A 20 -1.95 15.55 20.27
C ARG A 20 -0.86 14.75 20.97
N ARG A 21 -1.19 13.98 22.00
CA ARG A 21 -0.22 13.18 22.78
C ARG A 21 0.42 12.06 21.94
N GLY A 22 -0.39 11.36 21.15
CA GLY A 22 0.10 10.30 20.25
C GLY A 22 0.97 10.85 19.13
N ARG A 23 0.56 11.98 18.54
CA ARG A 23 1.32 12.66 17.50
C ARG A 23 2.66 13.19 18.02
N ARG A 24 2.70 13.78 19.20
CA ARG A 24 3.95 14.24 19.81
C ARG A 24 4.93 13.05 19.98
N ARG A 25 4.52 11.98 20.64
CA ARG A 25 5.37 10.79 20.82
C ARG A 25 5.88 10.22 19.51
N TYR A 26 5.05 10.23 18.47
CA TYR A 26 5.44 9.79 17.14
C TYR A 26 6.51 10.70 16.53
N LEU A 27 6.34 12.02 16.60
CA LEU A 27 7.32 12.99 16.09
C LEU A 27 8.62 12.97 16.89
N ASP A 28 8.55 12.78 18.22
CA ASP A 28 9.73 12.61 19.09
C ASP A 28 10.51 11.35 18.70
N GLY A 29 9.80 10.27 18.34
CA GLY A 29 10.42 9.05 17.82
C GLY A 29 11.17 9.28 16.49
N ILE A 30 10.57 10.05 15.58
CA ILE A 30 11.20 10.44 14.31
C ILE A 30 12.44 11.32 14.56
N ALA A 31 12.34 12.28 15.48
CA ALA A 31 13.48 13.15 15.81
C ALA A 31 14.65 12.34 16.33
N ARG A 32 14.44 11.44 17.31
CA ARG A 32 15.49 10.55 17.81
C ARG A 32 16.10 9.64 16.76
N ALA A 33 15.29 9.15 15.81
CA ALA A 33 15.81 8.34 14.71
C ALA A 33 16.65 9.15 13.73
N ALA A 34 16.33 10.44 13.55
CA ALA A 34 17.10 11.36 12.70
C ALA A 34 18.49 11.70 13.27
N GLU A 35 18.66 11.59 14.58
CA GLU A 35 19.94 11.83 15.27
C GLU A 35 20.89 10.64 15.17
N ARG A 36 20.41 9.48 14.73
CA ARG A 36 21.23 8.28 14.60
C ARG A 36 22.01 8.30 13.28
N GLU A 37 23.26 7.94 13.35
CA GLU A 37 24.05 7.58 12.17
C GLU A 37 23.38 6.37 11.47
N PRO A 38 23.11 6.45 10.16
CA PRO A 38 22.55 5.32 9.44
C PRO A 38 23.39 4.06 9.61
N ARG A 39 22.73 2.93 9.86
CA ARG A 39 23.39 1.62 10.07
C ARG A 39 24.35 1.52 11.25
N SER A 40 24.52 2.58 12.08
CA SER A 40 25.43 2.58 13.22
C SER A 40 25.05 1.56 14.32
N ALA A 41 23.78 1.20 14.39
CA ALA A 41 23.29 0.18 15.33
C ALA A 41 23.58 -1.26 14.87
N LEU A 42 24.00 -1.46 13.62
CA LEU A 42 24.31 -2.78 13.07
C LEU A 42 25.70 -3.25 13.51
N SER A 43 25.82 -4.48 13.99
CA SER A 43 27.10 -5.12 14.17
C SER A 43 27.81 -5.34 12.82
N CYS A 44 29.13 -5.55 12.84
CA CYS A 44 29.88 -5.88 11.63
C CYS A 44 29.32 -7.12 10.92
N GLY A 45 28.88 -8.13 11.67
CA GLY A 45 28.23 -9.32 11.12
C GLY A 45 26.89 -9.00 10.45
N ASN A 46 26.04 -8.20 11.09
CA ASN A 46 24.75 -7.78 10.50
C ASN A 46 24.97 -7.01 9.20
N LEU A 47 25.89 -6.04 9.19
CA LEU A 47 26.21 -5.27 8.00
C LEU A 47 26.77 -6.16 6.89
N ALA A 48 27.69 -7.06 7.21
CA ALA A 48 28.27 -8.00 6.26
C ALA A 48 27.20 -8.87 5.59
N HIS A 49 26.25 -9.41 6.36
CA HIS A 49 25.10 -10.15 5.82
C HIS A 49 24.22 -9.28 4.90
N GLY A 50 23.91 -8.06 5.33
CA GLY A 50 23.04 -7.14 4.58
C GLY A 50 23.60 -6.69 3.23
N VAL A 51 24.94 -6.69 3.07
CA VAL A 51 25.62 -6.31 1.82
C VAL A 51 26.22 -7.48 1.06
N ALA A 52 26.12 -8.70 1.57
CA ALA A 52 26.77 -9.88 1.00
C ALA A 52 26.43 -10.12 -0.47
N ALA A 53 25.17 -9.93 -0.84
CA ALA A 53 24.64 -10.12 -2.20
C ALA A 53 24.79 -8.90 -3.11
N CYS A 54 25.33 -7.78 -2.63
CA CYS A 54 25.54 -6.59 -3.45
C CYS A 54 26.68 -6.79 -4.45
N PRO A 55 26.61 -6.15 -5.65
CA PRO A 55 27.76 -5.99 -6.52
C PRO A 55 28.95 -5.38 -5.77
N GLY A 56 30.18 -5.71 -6.19
CA GLY A 56 31.39 -5.34 -5.44
C GLY A 56 31.51 -3.85 -5.14
N ALA A 57 31.22 -2.98 -6.10
CA ALA A 57 31.24 -1.52 -5.92
C ALA A 57 30.21 -1.05 -4.88
N ASP A 58 28.95 -1.52 -4.97
CA ASP A 58 27.87 -1.20 -4.02
C ASP A 58 28.22 -1.70 -2.60
N LYS A 59 28.77 -2.92 -2.50
CA LYS A 59 29.24 -3.51 -1.25
C LYS A 59 30.28 -2.65 -0.55
N HIS A 60 31.30 -2.21 -1.28
CA HIS A 60 32.34 -1.35 -0.75
C HIS A 60 31.82 0.03 -0.32
N ALA A 61 30.94 0.63 -1.11
CA ALA A 61 30.35 1.93 -0.79
C ALA A 61 29.48 1.88 0.48
N LEU A 62 28.70 0.82 0.66
CA LEU A 62 27.85 0.62 1.84
C LEU A 62 28.68 0.28 3.09
N ALA A 63 29.67 -0.61 2.97
CA ALA A 63 30.51 -1.02 4.09
C ALA A 63 31.33 0.14 4.68
N ARG A 64 31.74 1.10 3.86
CA ARG A 64 32.46 2.31 4.29
C ARG A 64 31.54 3.45 4.77
N GLY A 65 30.22 3.29 4.71
CA GLY A 65 29.27 4.36 5.00
C GLY A 65 29.29 5.52 3.98
N ALA A 66 29.97 5.34 2.84
CA ALA A 66 30.14 6.38 1.84
C ALA A 66 28.88 6.66 1.01
N ALA A 67 27.97 5.68 0.91
CA ALA A 67 26.73 5.79 0.14
C ALA A 67 25.49 5.61 1.01
N GLN A 68 24.40 6.28 0.64
CA GLN A 68 23.07 5.97 1.14
C GLN A 68 22.56 4.68 0.50
N ASN A 69 21.74 3.93 1.25
CA ASN A 69 21.07 2.74 0.79
C ASN A 69 19.56 2.92 0.76
N ILE A 70 18.96 2.74 -0.39
CA ILE A 70 17.51 2.92 -0.60
C ILE A 70 16.83 1.56 -0.74
N ALA A 71 15.82 1.32 0.09
CA ALA A 71 14.96 0.15 -0.07
C ALA A 71 14.06 0.29 -1.29
N ILE A 72 13.95 -0.77 -2.11
CA ILE A 72 12.91 -0.91 -3.12
C ILE A 72 11.95 -1.99 -2.62
N VAL A 73 10.69 -1.64 -2.38
CA VAL A 73 9.61 -2.58 -2.04
C VAL A 73 8.58 -2.53 -3.15
N SER A 74 8.28 -3.66 -3.79
CA SER A 74 7.47 -3.70 -5.01
C SER A 74 6.27 -4.61 -4.90
N ALA A 75 5.15 -4.15 -5.43
CA ALA A 75 3.93 -4.93 -5.62
C ALA A 75 3.85 -5.54 -7.05
N TYR A 76 4.99 -5.77 -7.70
CA TYR A 76 5.03 -6.40 -9.01
C TYR A 76 4.21 -7.69 -9.05
N ASN A 77 3.45 -7.88 -10.14
CA ASN A 77 2.63 -9.04 -10.37
C ASN A 77 2.27 -9.16 -11.85
N ASP A 78 2.53 -10.29 -12.49
CA ASP A 78 2.25 -10.53 -13.90
C ASP A 78 0.75 -10.67 -14.22
N VAL A 79 -0.01 -11.16 -13.26
CA VAL A 79 -1.46 -11.38 -13.43
C VAL A 79 -2.25 -10.06 -13.44
N LEU A 80 -1.69 -9.00 -12.86
CA LEU A 80 -2.37 -7.73 -12.66
C LEU A 80 -1.81 -6.65 -13.60
N SER A 81 -2.57 -6.24 -14.58
CA SER A 81 -2.17 -5.20 -15.54
C SER A 81 -1.62 -3.93 -14.89
N ALA A 82 -2.18 -3.55 -13.75
CA ALA A 82 -1.77 -2.38 -12.99
C ALA A 82 -0.37 -2.49 -12.38
N HIS A 83 0.11 -3.70 -12.11
CA HIS A 83 1.36 -3.97 -11.39
C HIS A 83 2.43 -4.60 -12.28
N GLN A 84 2.06 -5.15 -13.43
CA GLN A 84 2.99 -5.74 -14.38
C GLN A 84 4.13 -4.79 -14.79
N PRO A 85 3.90 -3.48 -15.05
CA PRO A 85 4.99 -2.59 -15.43
C PRO A 85 6.07 -2.40 -14.36
N LEU A 86 5.75 -2.69 -13.10
CA LEU A 86 6.70 -2.55 -11.98
C LEU A 86 7.86 -3.55 -12.05
N GLY A 87 7.77 -4.60 -12.87
CA GLY A 87 8.79 -5.64 -12.99
C GLY A 87 10.15 -5.11 -13.45
N GLY A 88 10.17 -4.17 -14.39
CA GLY A 88 11.41 -3.56 -14.89
C GLY A 88 11.95 -2.41 -14.03
N TYR A 89 11.17 -1.90 -13.06
CA TYR A 89 11.56 -0.71 -12.31
C TYR A 89 12.75 -0.92 -11.36
N PRO A 90 12.93 -2.05 -10.67
CA PRO A 90 14.05 -2.22 -9.76
C PRO A 90 15.41 -1.96 -10.41
N GLU A 91 15.64 -2.46 -11.61
CA GLU A 91 16.93 -2.27 -12.29
C GLU A 91 17.12 -0.81 -12.75
N LEU A 92 16.08 -0.15 -13.22
CA LEU A 92 16.10 1.27 -13.55
C LEU A 92 16.44 2.12 -12.31
N LEU A 93 15.79 1.83 -11.17
CA LEU A 93 16.00 2.56 -9.90
C LEU A 93 17.40 2.33 -9.34
N LYS A 94 17.91 1.09 -9.38
CA LYS A 94 19.29 0.78 -8.96
C LYS A 94 20.32 1.54 -9.80
N ARG A 95 20.16 1.57 -11.12
CA ARG A 95 21.04 2.32 -12.01
C ARG A 95 21.00 3.82 -11.68
N ALA A 96 19.80 4.41 -11.59
CA ALA A 96 19.65 5.82 -11.27
C ALA A 96 20.19 6.20 -9.88
N ALA A 97 20.08 5.30 -8.91
CA ALA A 97 20.68 5.48 -7.59
C ALA A 97 22.20 5.51 -7.65
N ARG A 98 22.84 4.59 -8.40
CA ARG A 98 24.29 4.58 -8.59
C ARG A 98 24.79 5.83 -9.28
N GLU A 99 24.11 6.26 -10.35
CA GLU A 99 24.41 7.51 -11.07
C GLU A 99 24.37 8.72 -10.14
N ALA A 100 23.53 8.69 -9.11
CA ALA A 100 23.41 9.74 -8.10
C ALA A 100 24.34 9.55 -6.87
N GLY A 101 25.26 8.58 -6.91
CA GLY A 101 26.22 8.30 -5.82
C GLY A 101 25.64 7.52 -4.65
N GLY A 102 24.45 6.94 -4.78
CA GLY A 102 23.82 6.07 -3.78
C GLY A 102 23.75 4.61 -4.22
N VAL A 103 23.13 3.79 -3.38
CA VAL A 103 22.82 2.39 -3.66
C VAL A 103 21.34 2.16 -3.46
N ALA A 104 20.75 1.26 -4.22
CA ALA A 104 19.39 0.79 -3.99
C ALA A 104 19.34 -0.73 -4.00
N GLN A 105 18.68 -1.32 -3.01
CA GLN A 105 18.49 -2.76 -2.90
C GLN A 105 17.00 -3.11 -3.01
N PHE A 106 16.69 -4.16 -3.75
CA PHE A 106 15.35 -4.74 -3.74
C PHE A 106 15.14 -5.45 -2.39
N ALA A 107 14.44 -4.80 -1.49
CA ALA A 107 14.26 -5.25 -0.10
C ALA A 107 13.16 -6.31 0.05
N GLY A 108 12.23 -6.37 -0.88
CA GLY A 108 11.18 -7.39 -0.88
C GLY A 108 9.98 -7.06 -1.75
N GLY A 109 9.17 -8.08 -2.01
CA GLY A 109 7.88 -7.97 -2.66
C GLY A 109 6.73 -7.90 -1.66
N VAL A 110 5.63 -7.30 -2.07
CA VAL A 110 4.35 -7.37 -1.36
C VAL A 110 3.29 -7.99 -2.26
N PRO A 111 2.33 -8.76 -1.71
CA PRO A 111 1.27 -9.33 -2.53
C PRO A 111 0.38 -8.21 -3.10
N ALA A 112 -0.17 -8.45 -4.29
CA ALA A 112 -1.15 -7.58 -4.90
C ALA A 112 -2.40 -8.36 -5.29
N MET A 113 -3.56 -7.73 -5.19
CA MET A 113 -4.84 -8.29 -5.59
C MET A 113 -5.64 -7.23 -6.36
N CYS A 114 -6.26 -7.63 -7.45
CA CYS A 114 -7.13 -6.78 -8.25
C CYS A 114 -8.58 -7.26 -8.16
N ASP A 115 -9.48 -6.38 -7.73
CA ASP A 115 -10.91 -6.67 -7.65
C ASP A 115 -11.51 -6.98 -9.02
N GLY A 116 -10.97 -6.40 -10.08
CA GLY A 116 -11.39 -6.70 -11.46
C GLY A 116 -11.20 -8.16 -11.85
N VAL A 117 -10.15 -8.81 -11.33
CA VAL A 117 -9.87 -10.23 -11.56
C VAL A 117 -10.70 -11.13 -10.63
N THR A 118 -10.91 -10.71 -9.39
CA THR A 118 -11.53 -11.53 -8.34
C THR A 118 -13.01 -11.27 -8.13
N GLN A 119 -13.59 -10.28 -8.82
CA GLN A 119 -15.01 -9.91 -8.68
C GLN A 119 -15.92 -11.11 -8.92
N GLY A 120 -16.85 -11.34 -7.99
CA GLY A 120 -17.77 -12.47 -8.04
C GLY A 120 -17.14 -13.83 -7.75
N ARG A 121 -15.86 -13.88 -7.35
CA ARG A 121 -15.14 -15.11 -6.97
C ARG A 121 -14.88 -15.15 -5.46
N PRO A 122 -14.72 -16.34 -4.86
CA PRO A 122 -14.43 -16.47 -3.42
C PRO A 122 -13.17 -15.72 -2.96
N GLY A 123 -12.17 -15.55 -3.84
CA GLY A 123 -10.95 -14.80 -3.56
C GLY A 123 -11.19 -13.33 -3.24
N MET A 124 -12.31 -12.75 -3.65
CA MET A 124 -12.68 -11.37 -3.33
C MET A 124 -12.78 -11.10 -1.82
N GLU A 125 -13.06 -12.12 -1.01
CA GLU A 125 -13.11 -12.03 0.46
C GLU A 125 -11.74 -11.63 1.07
N LEU A 126 -10.64 -11.88 0.36
CA LEU A 126 -9.28 -11.52 0.79
C LEU A 126 -8.89 -10.08 0.40
N SER A 127 -9.67 -9.43 -0.47
CA SER A 127 -9.30 -8.15 -1.05
C SER A 127 -9.02 -7.07 0.01
N LEU A 128 -9.92 -6.86 0.97
CA LEU A 128 -9.71 -5.86 2.02
C LEU A 128 -8.68 -6.28 3.07
N LEU A 129 -8.54 -7.59 3.31
CA LEU A 129 -7.54 -8.15 4.22
C LEU A 129 -6.12 -7.96 3.66
N SER A 130 -5.93 -7.99 2.36
CA SER A 130 -4.63 -7.88 1.71
C SER A 130 -3.89 -6.58 2.08
N ARG A 131 -4.59 -5.50 2.40
CA ARG A 131 -3.98 -4.25 2.88
C ARG A 131 -3.12 -4.42 4.12
N ASP A 132 -3.60 -5.18 5.11
CA ASP A 132 -2.86 -5.45 6.34
C ASP A 132 -1.66 -6.35 6.07
N VAL A 133 -1.79 -7.33 5.17
CA VAL A 133 -0.70 -8.22 4.75
C VAL A 133 0.38 -7.43 3.99
N ILE A 134 -0.02 -6.54 3.08
CA ILE A 134 0.90 -5.66 2.34
C ILE A 134 1.70 -4.77 3.32
N ALA A 135 1.00 -4.17 4.30
CA ALA A 135 1.66 -3.34 5.30
C ALA A 135 2.67 -4.13 6.14
N GLN A 136 2.33 -5.35 6.52
CA GLN A 136 3.23 -6.23 7.28
C GLN A 136 4.42 -6.70 6.44
N SER A 137 4.20 -7.09 5.17
CA SER A 137 5.28 -7.49 4.26
C SER A 137 6.28 -6.35 4.03
N ALA A 138 5.79 -5.14 3.76
CA ALA A 138 6.64 -3.98 3.61
C ALA A 138 7.38 -3.63 4.91
N ALA A 139 6.72 -3.76 6.08
CA ALA A 139 7.36 -3.54 7.38
C ALA A 139 8.47 -4.56 7.65
N ILE A 140 8.28 -5.84 7.28
CA ILE A 140 9.34 -6.87 7.38
C ILE A 140 10.55 -6.46 6.54
N ALA A 141 10.33 -6.05 5.28
CA ALA A 141 11.39 -5.61 4.39
C ALA A 141 12.19 -4.43 4.97
N LEU A 142 11.50 -3.42 5.51
CA LEU A 142 12.12 -2.21 6.06
C LEU A 142 12.77 -2.43 7.43
N SER A 143 12.37 -3.46 8.18
CA SER A 143 12.87 -3.73 9.54
C SER A 143 14.29 -4.30 9.59
N HIS A 144 14.93 -4.51 8.45
CA HIS A 144 16.36 -4.90 8.41
C HIS A 144 17.31 -3.78 8.87
N ASP A 145 16.81 -2.55 9.04
CA ASP A 145 17.56 -1.37 9.52
C ASP A 145 18.81 -1.02 8.68
N LEU A 146 18.75 -1.40 7.39
CA LEU A 146 19.83 -1.20 6.41
C LEU A 146 19.66 0.06 5.56
N PHE A 147 18.46 0.70 5.63
CA PHE A 147 18.02 1.66 4.64
C PHE A 147 17.95 3.08 5.19
N ASP A 148 18.36 4.04 4.36
CA ASP A 148 18.30 5.47 4.64
C ASP A 148 17.03 6.11 4.09
N GLY A 149 16.34 5.44 3.18
CA GLY A 149 15.08 5.84 2.57
C GLY A 149 14.42 4.69 1.82
N ALA A 150 13.23 4.90 1.29
CA ALA A 150 12.52 3.85 0.59
C ALA A 150 11.75 4.34 -0.65
N LEU A 151 11.73 3.50 -1.68
CA LEU A 151 10.89 3.58 -2.87
C LEU A 151 9.84 2.47 -2.79
N LEU A 152 8.57 2.84 -2.70
CA LEU A 152 7.46 1.92 -2.57
C LEU A 152 6.68 1.87 -3.89
N LEU A 153 6.83 0.76 -4.61
CA LEU A 153 6.27 0.58 -5.94
C LEU A 153 4.90 -0.08 -5.83
N GLY A 154 3.85 0.64 -6.17
CA GLY A 154 2.51 0.10 -6.10
C GLY A 154 1.44 1.07 -6.57
N VAL A 155 0.33 0.50 -6.97
CA VAL A 155 -0.87 1.21 -7.41
C VAL A 155 -2.11 0.56 -6.78
N CYS A 156 -3.29 1.05 -7.05
CA CYS A 156 -4.58 0.53 -6.55
C CYS A 156 -4.92 0.82 -5.08
N ASP A 157 -6.15 0.46 -4.73
CA ASP A 157 -6.84 0.89 -3.51
C ASP A 157 -6.55 0.03 -2.26
N LYS A 158 -5.86 -1.09 -2.40
CA LYS A 158 -5.35 -1.89 -1.28
C LYS A 158 -3.87 -1.71 -1.12
N ILE A 159 -3.13 -1.74 -2.23
CA ILE A 159 -1.67 -1.74 -2.24
C ILE A 159 -1.15 -0.40 -1.73
N VAL A 160 -1.59 0.72 -2.31
CA VAL A 160 -1.15 2.06 -1.91
C VAL A 160 -1.41 2.33 -0.42
N PRO A 161 -2.62 2.13 0.13
CA PRO A 161 -2.84 2.29 1.57
C PRO A 161 -2.03 1.32 2.44
N GLY A 162 -1.80 0.09 1.99
CA GLY A 162 -0.95 -0.87 2.70
C GLY A 162 0.50 -0.38 2.79
N LEU A 163 1.07 0.06 1.66
CA LEU A 163 2.41 0.65 1.61
C LEU A 163 2.51 1.94 2.44
N CYS A 164 1.48 2.80 2.43
CA CYS A 164 1.44 4.00 3.26
C CYS A 164 1.40 3.68 4.77
N ILE A 165 0.71 2.61 5.19
CA ILE A 165 0.72 2.17 6.59
C ILE A 165 2.14 1.76 7.00
N ALA A 166 2.85 1.00 6.16
CA ALA A 166 4.24 0.65 6.41
C ALA A 166 5.15 1.89 6.44
N ALA A 167 5.03 2.79 5.46
CA ALA A 167 5.80 4.03 5.41
C ALA A 167 5.63 4.84 6.70
N LEU A 168 4.40 4.97 7.21
CA LEU A 168 4.15 5.68 8.46
C LEU A 168 4.67 4.96 9.69
N ALA A 169 4.73 3.62 9.69
CA ALA A 169 5.37 2.86 10.76
C ALA A 169 6.89 3.12 10.82
N PHE A 170 7.51 3.32 9.66
CA PHE A 170 8.91 3.74 9.49
C PHE A 170 9.02 5.24 9.19
N GLY A 171 8.25 6.05 9.88
CA GLY A 171 8.07 7.47 9.60
C GLY A 171 9.32 8.35 9.63
N HIS A 172 10.45 7.82 10.11
CA HIS A 172 11.77 8.44 10.07
C HIS A 172 12.44 8.33 8.69
N LEU A 173 12.01 7.40 7.84
CA LEU A 173 12.56 7.26 6.51
C LEU A 173 11.92 8.27 5.54
N PRO A 174 12.68 8.95 4.68
CA PRO A 174 12.17 9.52 3.46
C PRO A 174 11.59 8.45 2.55
N VAL A 175 10.39 8.69 2.03
CA VAL A 175 9.68 7.72 1.19
C VAL A 175 9.08 8.42 -0.03
N ILE A 176 9.27 7.82 -1.20
CA ILE A 176 8.55 8.17 -2.42
C ILE A 176 7.79 6.93 -2.90
N LEU A 177 6.50 7.09 -3.17
CA LEU A 177 5.72 6.07 -3.87
C LEU A 177 5.93 6.22 -5.37
N VAL A 178 6.13 5.11 -6.06
CA VAL A 178 6.40 5.08 -7.51
C VAL A 178 5.25 4.37 -8.22
N PRO A 179 4.43 5.11 -9.00
CA PRO A 179 3.30 4.54 -9.72
C PRO A 179 3.71 3.90 -11.04
N ALA A 180 2.99 2.88 -11.47
CA ALA A 180 3.11 2.33 -12.82
C ALA A 180 2.49 3.24 -13.89
N GLY A 181 1.46 3.99 -13.53
CA GLY A 181 0.67 4.81 -14.44
C GLY A 181 -0.54 4.09 -15.02
N PRO A 182 -1.48 4.83 -15.62
CA PRO A 182 -2.68 4.26 -16.24
C PRO A 182 -2.34 3.58 -17.58
N MET A 183 -3.12 2.55 -17.95
CA MET A 183 -3.11 2.08 -19.33
C MET A 183 -3.67 3.16 -20.26
N PRO A 184 -3.30 3.18 -21.55
CA PRO A 184 -3.96 4.03 -22.53
C PRO A 184 -5.47 3.78 -22.59
N SER A 185 -6.23 4.76 -23.07
CA SER A 185 -7.68 4.59 -23.22
C SER A 185 -8.00 3.55 -24.29
N GLY A 186 -8.87 2.59 -23.94
CA GLY A 186 -9.36 1.57 -24.85
C GLY A 186 -10.79 1.87 -25.31
N LEU A 187 -11.60 0.82 -25.47
CA LEU A 187 -12.99 0.93 -25.89
C LEU A 187 -13.78 1.89 -24.98
N PRO A 188 -14.46 2.91 -25.52
CA PRO A 188 -15.24 3.86 -24.73
C PRO A 188 -16.31 3.16 -23.87
N ASN A 189 -16.49 3.63 -22.63
CA ASN A 189 -17.44 3.04 -21.68
C ASN A 189 -18.87 2.91 -22.24
N ARG A 190 -19.33 3.87 -23.08
CA ARG A 190 -20.64 3.83 -23.71
C ARG A 190 -20.79 2.64 -24.66
N GLN A 191 -19.74 2.32 -25.41
CA GLN A 191 -19.75 1.17 -26.34
C GLN A 191 -19.71 -0.14 -25.55
N LYS A 192 -18.86 -0.23 -24.53
CA LYS A 192 -18.82 -1.39 -23.65
C LYS A 192 -20.15 -1.65 -22.93
N ALA A 193 -20.82 -0.61 -22.46
CA ALA A 193 -22.14 -0.72 -21.83
C ALA A 193 -23.17 -1.31 -22.80
N LYS A 194 -23.18 -0.87 -24.07
CA LYS A 194 -24.09 -1.42 -25.10
C LYS A 194 -23.90 -2.91 -25.33
N VAL A 195 -22.64 -3.39 -25.39
CA VAL A 195 -22.33 -4.82 -25.55
C VAL A 195 -22.77 -5.61 -24.32
N ARG A 196 -22.56 -5.08 -23.12
CA ARG A 196 -23.02 -5.70 -21.86
C ARG A 196 -24.55 -5.80 -21.78
N GLU A 197 -25.27 -4.76 -22.22
CA GLU A 197 -26.71 -4.76 -22.30
C GLU A 197 -27.22 -5.77 -23.34
N ALA A 198 -26.60 -5.83 -24.53
CA ALA A 198 -26.93 -6.79 -25.56
C ALA A 198 -26.72 -8.24 -25.07
N PHE A 199 -25.61 -8.50 -24.37
CA PHE A 199 -25.33 -9.80 -23.74
C PHE A 199 -26.38 -10.16 -22.68
N ALA A 200 -26.73 -9.23 -21.79
CA ALA A 200 -27.74 -9.45 -20.76
C ALA A 200 -29.14 -9.74 -21.36
N GLN A 201 -29.42 -9.25 -22.56
CA GLN A 201 -30.65 -9.46 -23.31
C GLN A 201 -30.61 -10.68 -24.27
N GLY A 202 -29.52 -11.45 -24.26
CA GLY A 202 -29.32 -12.61 -25.14
C GLY A 202 -29.08 -12.25 -26.62
N ARG A 203 -28.78 -10.98 -26.94
CA ARG A 203 -28.53 -10.48 -28.30
C ARG A 203 -27.06 -10.45 -28.70
N ALA A 204 -26.16 -10.71 -27.78
CA ALA A 204 -24.71 -10.86 -27.98
C ALA A 204 -24.23 -12.14 -27.31
N ASP A 205 -23.26 -12.79 -27.87
CA ASP A 205 -22.64 -13.98 -27.27
C ASP A 205 -21.51 -13.65 -26.31
N ARG A 206 -20.99 -14.70 -25.63
CA ARG A 206 -19.87 -14.57 -24.67
C ARG A 206 -18.58 -14.12 -25.38
N ALA A 207 -18.36 -14.51 -26.63
CA ALA A 207 -17.14 -14.17 -27.34
C ALA A 207 -17.14 -12.67 -27.71
N GLU A 208 -18.30 -12.13 -28.10
CA GLU A 208 -18.45 -10.70 -28.36
C GLU A 208 -18.27 -9.86 -27.10
N LEU A 209 -18.87 -10.29 -25.97
CA LEU A 209 -18.64 -9.65 -24.68
C LEU A 209 -17.16 -9.67 -24.30
N LEU A 210 -16.48 -10.81 -24.42
CA LEU A 210 -15.05 -10.93 -24.10
C LEU A 210 -14.20 -10.01 -24.99
N ARG A 211 -14.46 -9.93 -26.30
CA ARG A 211 -13.76 -8.99 -27.20
C ARG A 211 -13.92 -7.53 -26.74
N ALA A 212 -15.12 -7.13 -26.34
CA ALA A 212 -15.36 -5.77 -25.86
C ALA A 212 -14.65 -5.48 -24.52
N GLU A 213 -14.62 -6.45 -23.61
CA GLU A 213 -13.87 -6.33 -22.35
C GLU A 213 -12.36 -6.28 -22.61
N GLN A 214 -11.81 -7.12 -23.48
CA GLN A 214 -10.41 -7.09 -23.88
C GLN A 214 -10.01 -5.77 -24.56
N ALA A 215 -10.87 -5.20 -25.40
CA ALA A 215 -10.65 -3.89 -26.00
C ALA A 215 -10.69 -2.74 -24.99
N SER A 216 -11.27 -2.97 -23.80
CA SER A 216 -11.28 -2.01 -22.68
C SER A 216 -10.11 -2.15 -21.74
N TYR A 217 -9.61 -3.38 -21.54
CA TYR A 217 -8.47 -3.74 -20.66
C TYR A 217 -7.37 -4.39 -21.51
N HIS A 218 -6.70 -3.58 -22.33
CA HIS A 218 -5.94 -4.06 -23.50
C HIS A 218 -4.42 -3.98 -23.32
N SER A 219 -3.91 -3.41 -22.21
CA SER A 219 -2.47 -3.19 -22.04
C SER A 219 -2.06 -3.13 -20.57
N PRO A 220 -0.73 -3.21 -20.28
CA PRO A 220 -0.22 -2.91 -18.95
C PRO A 220 -0.56 -1.49 -18.48
N GLY A 221 -0.74 -1.33 -17.18
CA GLY A 221 -1.12 -0.09 -16.53
C GLY A 221 -2.40 -0.22 -15.70
N THR A 222 -2.72 0.79 -14.90
CA THR A 222 -3.97 0.80 -14.14
C THR A 222 -5.16 0.91 -15.06
N CYS A 223 -6.24 0.22 -14.74
CA CYS A 223 -7.52 0.42 -15.43
C CYS A 223 -7.93 1.90 -15.41
N THR A 224 -8.60 2.36 -16.48
CA THR A 224 -8.93 3.77 -16.68
C THR A 224 -10.05 4.30 -15.77
N PHE A 225 -10.55 3.49 -14.85
CA PHE A 225 -11.59 3.90 -13.91
C PHE A 225 -11.08 4.85 -12.83
N TYR A 226 -11.79 5.94 -12.62
CA TYR A 226 -11.71 6.76 -11.42
C TYR A 226 -12.57 6.15 -10.30
N GLY A 227 -12.16 6.43 -9.04
CA GLY A 227 -12.85 5.93 -7.85
C GLY A 227 -12.02 4.91 -7.05
N THR A 228 -11.06 4.24 -7.67
CA THR A 228 -10.17 3.27 -7.01
C THR A 228 -8.70 3.52 -7.36
N ALA A 229 -8.18 2.87 -8.41
CA ALA A 229 -6.75 2.89 -8.75
C ALA A 229 -6.25 4.31 -9.07
N ASN A 230 -6.82 4.97 -10.07
CA ASN A 230 -6.39 6.29 -10.50
C ASN A 230 -6.62 7.37 -9.43
N THR A 231 -7.71 7.28 -8.67
CA THR A 231 -7.95 8.21 -7.56
C THR A 231 -6.89 8.08 -6.47
N ASN A 232 -6.43 6.87 -6.15
CA ASN A 232 -5.36 6.72 -5.16
C ASN A 232 -4.03 7.27 -5.67
N GLN A 233 -3.71 7.12 -6.97
CA GLN A 233 -2.51 7.75 -7.57
C GLN A 233 -2.58 9.28 -7.44
N MET A 234 -3.69 9.87 -7.84
CA MET A 234 -3.91 11.32 -7.70
C MET A 234 -3.76 11.76 -6.23
N LEU A 235 -4.32 11.02 -5.28
CA LEU A 235 -4.20 11.34 -3.86
C LEU A 235 -2.75 11.34 -3.39
N MET A 236 -1.95 10.35 -3.79
CA MET A 236 -0.53 10.27 -3.42
C MET A 236 0.25 11.47 -3.98
N GLU A 237 -0.06 11.91 -5.19
CA GLU A 237 0.58 13.10 -5.77
C GLU A 237 0.19 14.38 -5.01
N PHE A 238 -1.10 14.60 -4.74
CA PHE A 238 -1.56 15.75 -3.95
C PHE A 238 -1.08 15.74 -2.51
N MET A 239 -0.79 14.57 -1.96
CA MET A 239 -0.19 14.41 -0.63
C MET A 239 1.33 14.55 -0.63
N GLY A 240 1.96 14.74 -1.80
CA GLY A 240 3.41 14.90 -1.93
C GLY A 240 4.20 13.59 -1.79
N LEU A 241 3.56 12.46 -2.00
CA LEU A 241 4.19 11.13 -1.94
C LEU A 241 4.60 10.57 -3.31
N HIS A 242 4.08 11.13 -4.40
CA HIS A 242 4.58 10.94 -5.75
C HIS A 242 5.38 12.15 -6.20
N LEU A 243 6.24 11.99 -7.19
CA LEU A 243 6.77 13.12 -7.92
C LEU A 243 5.63 13.86 -8.66
N PRO A 244 5.70 15.20 -8.74
CA PRO A 244 4.69 15.98 -9.47
C PRO A 244 4.54 15.51 -10.92
N GLY A 245 3.31 15.35 -11.37
CA GLY A 245 2.97 14.88 -12.72
C GLY A 245 3.13 13.36 -12.94
N ALA A 246 3.55 12.60 -11.92
CA ALA A 246 3.85 11.19 -12.10
C ALA A 246 2.61 10.28 -12.19
N SER A 247 1.48 10.68 -11.63
CA SER A 247 0.33 9.79 -11.44
C SER A 247 -0.31 9.27 -12.73
N PHE A 248 -0.29 10.08 -13.79
CA PHE A 248 -1.08 9.81 -15.00
C PHE A 248 -0.23 9.63 -16.28
N VAL A 249 1.06 9.41 -16.14
CA VAL A 249 1.93 9.07 -17.27
C VAL A 249 1.85 7.57 -17.53
N ASN A 250 1.54 7.18 -18.77
CA ASN A 250 1.40 5.78 -19.17
C ASN A 250 2.71 5.00 -19.00
N PRO A 251 2.67 3.70 -18.67
CA PRO A 251 3.84 2.85 -18.66
C PRO A 251 4.44 2.68 -20.05
N GLY A 252 5.73 2.36 -20.12
CA GLY A 252 6.47 2.17 -21.38
C GLY A 252 6.76 3.46 -22.16
N THR A 253 6.53 4.64 -21.57
CA THR A 253 6.87 5.92 -22.21
C THR A 253 8.20 6.45 -21.66
N PRO A 254 9.01 7.17 -22.48
CA PRO A 254 10.26 7.78 -22.02
C PRO A 254 10.06 8.70 -20.80
N LEU A 255 8.96 9.43 -20.74
CA LEU A 255 8.63 10.27 -19.60
C LEU A 255 8.40 9.45 -18.33
N ARG A 256 7.74 8.28 -18.43
CA ARG A 256 7.55 7.38 -17.29
C ARG A 256 8.87 6.86 -16.76
N GLU A 257 9.77 6.46 -17.65
CA GLU A 257 11.11 5.99 -17.26
C GLU A 257 11.92 7.10 -16.61
N ALA A 258 11.90 8.31 -17.18
CA ALA A 258 12.58 9.48 -16.61
C ALA A 258 12.05 9.82 -15.20
N LEU A 259 10.73 9.85 -15.00
CA LEU A 259 10.12 10.10 -13.69
C LEU A 259 10.43 8.98 -12.68
N THR A 260 10.50 7.74 -13.14
CA THR A 260 10.87 6.60 -12.28
C THR A 260 12.33 6.71 -11.84
N ALA A 261 13.25 7.01 -12.76
CA ALA A 261 14.66 7.26 -12.43
C ALA A 261 14.83 8.46 -11.49
N GLU A 262 14.07 9.53 -11.72
CA GLU A 262 14.10 10.74 -10.89
C GLU A 262 13.63 10.49 -9.46
N ALA A 263 12.70 9.53 -9.26
CA ALA A 263 12.28 9.15 -7.92
C ALA A 263 13.45 8.59 -7.08
N ALA A 264 14.38 7.85 -7.70
CA ALA A 264 15.58 7.37 -7.03
C ALA A 264 16.56 8.51 -6.68
N ARG A 265 16.78 9.44 -7.61
CA ARG A 265 17.61 10.61 -7.34
C ARG A 265 17.00 11.48 -6.24
N ARG A 266 15.71 11.73 -6.31
CA ARG A 266 15.01 12.57 -5.34
C ARG A 266 14.99 11.96 -3.94
N VAL A 267 14.71 10.67 -3.79
CA VAL A 267 14.71 10.04 -2.45
C VAL A 267 16.10 10.11 -1.82
N LEU A 268 17.18 9.95 -2.59
CA LEU A 268 18.55 10.11 -2.10
C LEU A 268 18.81 11.52 -1.55
N GLN A 269 18.36 12.56 -2.26
CA GLN A 269 18.48 13.95 -1.77
C GLN A 269 17.75 14.16 -0.44
N LEU A 270 16.59 13.49 -0.26
CA LEU A 270 15.78 13.63 0.95
C LEU A 270 16.35 12.91 2.17
N THR A 271 17.41 12.11 2.03
CA THR A 271 17.98 11.31 3.14
C THR A 271 18.99 12.05 4.01
N ARG A 272 19.54 13.17 3.58
CA ARG A 272 20.67 13.84 4.25
C ARG A 272 20.49 15.37 4.38
N GLY A 273 21.17 15.90 5.38
CA GLY A 273 21.41 17.34 5.52
C GLY A 273 20.12 18.16 5.71
N ARG A 274 20.10 19.36 5.11
CA ARG A 274 18.97 20.31 5.21
C ARG A 274 17.71 19.80 4.52
N ASP A 275 17.85 18.90 3.54
CA ASP A 275 16.75 18.34 2.76
C ASP A 275 16.14 17.09 3.39
N TYR A 276 16.67 16.64 4.53
CA TYR A 276 16.11 15.47 5.21
C TYR A 276 14.61 15.62 5.49
N THR A 277 13.83 14.84 4.79
CA THR A 277 12.36 14.94 4.80
C THR A 277 11.72 13.58 5.08
N PRO A 278 11.64 13.18 6.36
CA PRO A 278 11.02 11.92 6.74
C PRO A 278 9.52 11.94 6.48
N VAL A 279 8.97 10.84 5.96
CA VAL A 279 7.55 10.76 5.56
C VAL A 279 6.58 11.05 6.70
N GLY A 280 6.95 10.73 7.93
CA GLY A 280 6.12 11.00 9.10
C GLY A 280 6.00 12.48 9.46
N ARG A 281 6.88 13.35 8.94
CA ARG A 281 6.72 14.81 9.02
C ARG A 281 5.94 15.37 7.83
N VAL A 282 6.00 14.72 6.68
CA VAL A 282 5.25 15.13 5.47
C VAL A 282 3.75 14.91 5.68
N LEU A 283 3.37 13.75 6.20
CA LEU A 283 1.95 13.38 6.37
C LEU A 283 1.37 13.93 7.66
N ASP A 284 0.68 15.05 7.57
CA ASP A 284 -0.10 15.67 8.64
C ASP A 284 -1.59 15.79 8.26
N GLU A 285 -2.40 16.34 9.15
CA GLU A 285 -3.83 16.53 8.94
C GLU A 285 -4.14 17.53 7.81
N ARG A 286 -3.22 18.44 7.50
CA ARG A 286 -3.37 19.42 6.40
C ARG A 286 -3.19 18.75 5.06
N ILE A 287 -2.18 17.89 4.94
CA ILE A 287 -1.91 17.09 3.75
C ILE A 287 -3.05 16.09 3.50
N ALA A 288 -3.53 15.41 4.53
CA ALA A 288 -4.68 14.51 4.42
C ALA A 288 -5.94 15.26 3.93
N ARG A 289 -6.15 16.51 4.34
CA ARG A 289 -7.25 17.36 3.85
C ARG A 289 -7.09 17.75 2.38
N ARG A 290 -5.87 18.06 1.94
CA ARG A 290 -5.60 18.35 0.52
C ARG A 290 -5.96 17.14 -0.35
N GLY A 291 -5.55 15.94 0.06
CA GLY A 291 -5.93 14.71 -0.62
C GLY A 291 -7.45 14.50 -0.66
N ALA A 292 -8.14 14.74 0.45
CA ALA A 292 -9.60 14.63 0.52
C ALA A 292 -10.32 15.65 -0.39
N ALA A 293 -9.83 16.90 -0.45
CA ALA A 293 -10.36 17.94 -1.33
C ALA A 293 -10.15 17.60 -2.81
N ALA A 294 -8.95 17.10 -3.18
CA ALA A 294 -8.66 16.66 -4.54
C ALA A 294 -9.62 15.54 -4.99
N ARG A 295 -9.92 14.59 -4.12
CA ARG A 295 -10.90 13.54 -4.40
C ARG A 295 -12.32 14.08 -4.59
N GLY A 296 -12.74 15.02 -3.74
CA GLY A 296 -14.06 15.67 -3.88
C GLY A 296 -14.23 16.41 -5.20
N CYS A 297 -13.14 16.89 -5.82
CA CYS A 297 -13.15 17.46 -7.16
C CYS A 297 -13.27 16.39 -8.25
N ALA A 298 -12.68 15.20 -8.05
CA ALA A 298 -12.71 14.10 -9.02
C ALA A 298 -14.03 13.27 -8.96
N ASP A 299 -14.57 13.12 -7.73
CA ASP A 299 -15.76 12.29 -7.44
C ASP A 299 -16.89 13.17 -6.87
N ARG A 300 -17.47 14.05 -7.66
CA ARG A 300 -18.61 14.91 -7.20
C ARG A 300 -19.81 14.14 -6.64
N GLY A 301 -19.77 12.82 -6.61
CA GLY A 301 -20.82 11.96 -6.06
C GLY A 301 -20.46 11.15 -4.81
N ARG A 302 -19.18 11.11 -4.33
CA ARG A 302 -18.76 10.17 -3.27
C ARG A 302 -17.86 10.75 -2.17
N ALA A 303 -17.94 12.03 -1.87
CA ALA A 303 -17.11 12.72 -0.86
C ALA A 303 -17.18 12.13 0.56
N GLY A 304 -18.22 11.36 0.90
CA GLY A 304 -18.38 10.76 2.23
C GLY A 304 -17.42 9.63 2.59
N THR A 305 -16.89 8.91 1.61
CA THR A 305 -16.12 7.66 1.85
C THR A 305 -14.67 7.93 2.24
N LEU A 306 -14.07 9.06 1.86
CA LEU A 306 -12.67 9.37 2.15
C LEU A 306 -12.46 10.01 3.53
N ALA A 307 -13.38 10.83 3.98
CA ALA A 307 -13.37 11.33 5.37
C ALA A 307 -13.42 10.17 6.37
N LEU A 308 -14.13 9.09 6.03
CA LEU A 308 -14.16 7.85 6.81
C LEU A 308 -12.87 7.04 6.72
N ARG A 309 -12.18 7.03 5.56
CA ARG A 309 -10.93 6.29 5.36
C ARG A 309 -9.70 7.04 5.93
N ALA A 310 -9.66 8.36 5.84
CA ALA A 310 -8.67 9.17 6.56
C ALA A 310 -8.83 9.02 8.10
N ARG A 311 -10.05 8.81 8.61
CA ARG A 311 -10.28 8.43 10.02
C ARG A 311 -9.67 7.09 10.39
N ALA A 312 -9.69 6.10 9.51
CA ALA A 312 -9.07 4.79 9.75
C ALA A 312 -7.53 4.88 9.73
N PHE A 313 -6.98 5.79 8.92
CA PHE A 313 -5.54 5.98 8.76
C PHE A 313 -4.90 6.76 9.94
N PHE A 314 -5.59 7.78 10.46
CA PHE A 314 -5.04 8.67 11.50
C PHE A 314 -5.68 8.51 12.88
N GLY A 315 -6.69 7.71 13.07
CA GLY A 315 -7.45 7.65 14.30
C GLY A 315 -7.94 6.27 14.69
N ARG A 316 -7.07 5.39 15.17
CA ARG A 316 -7.55 4.27 15.99
C ARG A 316 -7.85 4.76 17.39
N ARG A 317 -9.10 5.17 17.62
CA ARG A 317 -10.00 4.67 18.66
C ARG A 317 -11.42 5.17 18.39
N PRO A 318 -12.37 4.27 18.06
CA PRO A 318 -13.78 4.64 17.93
C PRO A 318 -14.44 4.83 19.30
N ALA A 319 -15.49 5.63 19.30
CA ALA A 319 -16.39 5.74 20.43
C ALA A 319 -16.86 4.34 20.89
N ARG A 320 -16.56 3.99 22.13
CA ARG A 320 -16.61 2.63 22.67
C ARG A 320 -18.00 1.99 22.82
N LEU A 321 -19.11 2.70 22.56
CA LEU A 321 -20.46 2.15 22.83
C LEU A 321 -21.25 1.71 21.60
N ALA A 322 -21.14 2.36 20.43
CA ALA A 322 -21.84 1.93 19.22
C ALA A 322 -21.07 0.86 18.45
N ALA A 323 -19.72 0.82 18.60
CA ALA A 323 -18.85 -0.14 17.94
C ALA A 323 -18.91 -1.54 18.56
N ARG A 324 -19.14 -1.69 19.88
CA ARG A 324 -19.26 -2.99 20.55
C ARG A 324 -20.36 -3.86 19.94
N ARG A 325 -21.56 -3.33 19.74
CA ARG A 325 -22.67 -4.11 19.16
C ARG A 325 -22.49 -4.43 17.66
N ARG A 326 -21.80 -3.57 16.89
CA ARG A 326 -21.50 -3.85 15.48
C ARG A 326 -20.27 -4.77 15.31
N ALA A 327 -19.27 -4.68 16.19
CA ALA A 327 -18.13 -5.57 16.22
C ALA A 327 -18.53 -6.99 16.64
N GLU A 328 -19.39 -7.13 17.64
CA GLU A 328 -19.91 -8.43 18.08
C GLU A 328 -20.76 -9.13 16.99
N ARG A 329 -21.59 -8.36 16.24
CA ARG A 329 -22.32 -8.90 15.09
C ARG A 329 -21.38 -9.30 13.93
N ARG A 330 -20.34 -8.51 13.65
CA ARG A 330 -19.34 -8.84 12.63
C ARG A 330 -18.44 -10.00 13.04
N HIS A 331 -18.08 -10.12 14.34
CA HIS A 331 -17.33 -11.27 14.87
C HIS A 331 -18.12 -12.58 14.82
N ARG A 332 -19.40 -12.56 15.17
CA ARG A 332 -20.28 -13.73 15.02
C ARG A 332 -20.40 -14.16 13.54
N SER A 333 -20.55 -13.21 12.63
CA SER A 333 -20.63 -13.43 11.18
C SER A 333 -19.29 -13.95 10.59
N ALA A 334 -18.13 -13.43 11.03
CA ALA A 334 -16.83 -13.90 10.56
C ALA A 334 -16.48 -15.30 11.10
N ALA A 335 -16.78 -15.57 12.37
CA ALA A 335 -16.58 -16.89 12.96
C ALA A 335 -17.54 -17.94 12.36
N GLN A 336 -18.74 -17.55 11.98
CA GLN A 336 -19.72 -18.41 11.33
C GLN A 336 -19.31 -18.70 9.88
N ARG A 337 -18.82 -17.71 9.14
CA ARG A 337 -18.24 -17.88 7.80
C ARG A 337 -16.99 -18.76 7.81
N GLY A 338 -16.09 -18.59 8.78
CA GLY A 338 -14.92 -19.47 8.95
C GLY A 338 -15.29 -20.92 9.20
N ARG A 339 -16.34 -21.19 9.99
CA ARG A 339 -16.86 -22.54 10.20
C ARG A 339 -17.51 -23.13 8.95
N THR A 340 -18.21 -22.31 8.16
CA THR A 340 -18.85 -22.73 6.90
C THR A 340 -17.81 -23.04 5.83
N LEU A 341 -16.75 -22.23 5.72
CA LEU A 341 -15.61 -22.46 4.82
C LEU A 341 -14.86 -23.74 5.19
N CYS A 342 -14.61 -23.98 6.48
CA CYS A 342 -13.95 -25.19 6.95
C CYS A 342 -14.82 -26.44 6.71
N ARG A 343 -16.15 -26.35 6.85
CA ARG A 343 -17.07 -27.45 6.49
C ARG A 343 -17.09 -27.71 5.00
N ARG A 344 -17.26 -26.68 4.16
CA ARG A 344 -17.26 -26.82 2.69
C ARG A 344 -15.93 -27.36 2.16
N TRP A 345 -14.79 -26.93 2.74
CA TRP A 345 -13.50 -27.46 2.36
C TRP A 345 -13.35 -28.94 2.70
N ARG A 346 -13.80 -29.39 3.88
CA ARG A 346 -13.77 -30.80 4.28
C ARG A 346 -14.60 -31.72 3.37
N THR A 347 -15.59 -31.19 2.70
CA THR A 347 -16.42 -31.95 1.75
C THR A 347 -15.93 -31.84 0.30
N SER A 348 -14.91 -31.04 0.02
CA SER A 348 -14.39 -30.82 -1.33
C SER A 348 -13.55 -32.01 -1.83
N ALA A 349 -13.51 -32.19 -3.15
CA ALA A 349 -12.67 -33.21 -3.79
C ALA A 349 -11.18 -33.00 -3.47
N ALA A 350 -10.73 -31.72 -3.39
CA ALA A 350 -9.36 -31.35 -3.03
C ALA A 350 -8.95 -31.82 -1.63
N HIS A 351 -9.85 -31.81 -0.65
CA HIS A 351 -9.59 -32.35 0.68
C HIS A 351 -9.37 -33.88 0.68
N ARG A 352 -10.03 -34.61 -0.22
CA ARG A 352 -9.91 -36.05 -0.33
C ARG A 352 -8.56 -36.49 -0.92
N GLN A 353 -7.93 -35.63 -1.71
CA GLN A 353 -6.63 -35.89 -2.37
C GLN A 353 -5.41 -35.63 -1.47
N LEU A 354 -5.58 -34.98 -0.33
CA LEU A 354 -4.49 -34.68 0.60
C LEU A 354 -4.29 -35.80 1.63
N GLY A 355 -3.02 -36.10 1.92
CA GLY A 355 -2.67 -37.05 2.99
C GLY A 355 -3.08 -36.58 4.40
N PRO A 356 -3.20 -37.50 5.39
CA PRO A 356 -3.74 -37.18 6.73
C PRO A 356 -3.03 -36.02 7.45
N ARG A 357 -1.71 -35.93 7.35
CA ARG A 357 -0.89 -34.87 8.00
C ARG A 357 -1.16 -33.48 7.41
N HIS A 358 -1.35 -33.36 6.10
CA HIS A 358 -1.67 -32.09 5.43
C HIS A 358 -3.10 -31.63 5.73
N ARG A 359 -4.05 -32.56 5.90
CA ARG A 359 -5.44 -32.24 6.30
C ARG A 359 -5.52 -31.58 7.68
N GLN A 360 -4.69 -32.02 8.63
CA GLN A 360 -4.62 -31.43 9.98
C GLN A 360 -3.97 -30.04 9.98
N GLY A 361 -2.93 -29.82 9.18
CA GLY A 361 -2.21 -28.54 9.08
C GLY A 361 -3.10 -27.38 8.60
N VAL A 362 -3.83 -27.59 7.50
CA VAL A 362 -4.73 -26.55 6.94
C VAL A 362 -5.88 -26.21 7.88
N CYS A 363 -6.47 -27.21 8.54
CA CYS A 363 -7.52 -26.97 9.54
C CYS A 363 -7.00 -26.30 10.82
N SER A 364 -5.73 -26.49 11.18
CA SER A 364 -5.09 -25.82 12.32
C SER A 364 -4.79 -24.36 12.04
N CYS A 365 -4.29 -24.02 10.85
CA CYS A 365 -4.08 -22.64 10.42
C CYS A 365 -5.39 -21.84 10.35
N ALA A 366 -6.44 -22.41 9.77
CA ALA A 366 -7.75 -21.76 9.71
C ALA A 366 -8.36 -21.52 11.11
N ARG A 367 -8.16 -22.44 12.06
CA ARG A 367 -8.59 -22.29 13.47
C ARG A 367 -7.72 -21.29 14.23
N ALA A 368 -6.42 -21.23 13.99
CA ALA A 368 -5.51 -20.26 14.61
C ALA A 368 -5.82 -18.82 14.15
N LEU A 369 -6.08 -18.61 12.87
CA LEU A 369 -6.52 -17.34 12.33
C LEU A 369 -7.87 -16.89 12.91
N ALA A 370 -8.84 -17.79 13.03
CA ALA A 370 -10.14 -17.50 13.63
C ALA A 370 -10.04 -17.20 15.14
N ARG A 371 -9.11 -17.84 15.87
CA ARG A 371 -8.88 -17.58 17.32
C ARG A 371 -8.12 -16.30 17.59
N ARG A 372 -7.17 -15.90 16.74
CA ARG A 372 -6.44 -14.60 16.88
C ARG A 372 -7.34 -13.40 16.63
N SER A 373 -8.29 -13.51 15.71
CA SER A 373 -9.29 -12.46 15.50
C SER A 373 -10.34 -12.35 16.61
N ALA A 374 -10.45 -13.36 17.49
CA ALA A 374 -11.46 -13.46 18.54
C ALA A 374 -10.97 -13.11 19.96
N ARG A 375 -9.67 -12.87 20.20
CA ARG A 375 -9.17 -12.52 21.54
C ARG A 375 -9.33 -11.01 21.83
N PRO A 376 -10.14 -10.61 22.83
CA PRO A 376 -10.09 -9.26 23.36
C PRO A 376 -8.75 -9.09 24.12
N ARG A 377 -8.04 -8.00 23.88
CA ARG A 377 -6.88 -7.62 24.69
C ARG A 377 -7.37 -7.32 26.11
N LEU A 378 -7.17 -8.24 27.03
CA LEU A 378 -7.28 -7.98 28.47
C LEU A 378 -6.27 -6.90 28.87
N ARG A 379 -6.77 -5.80 29.43
CA ARG A 379 -5.94 -4.81 30.12
C ARG A 379 -5.38 -5.45 31.39
N GLN A 380 -4.08 -5.48 31.55
CA GLN A 380 -3.48 -5.54 32.88
C GLN A 380 -3.74 -4.20 33.57
N SER A 381 -4.62 -4.22 34.53
CA SER A 381 -4.72 -3.18 35.56
C SER A 381 -3.63 -3.44 36.58
N GLY A 382 -2.50 -2.75 36.45
CA GLY A 382 -1.55 -2.62 37.56
C GLY A 382 -2.17 -1.66 38.58
N ARG A 383 -2.54 -2.18 39.73
CA ARG A 383 -2.58 -1.40 40.98
C ARG A 383 -1.14 -1.24 41.43
N THR A 384 -0.79 -0.04 41.76
CA THR A 384 0.27 0.27 42.74
C THR A 384 -0.35 1.21 43.71
N ASP A 385 -0.24 0.82 44.93
CA ASP A 385 -0.44 1.64 46.11
C ASP A 385 0.42 2.90 46.06
#